data_193db25a8a5a7966de7eed2366eb4a8f
#
_entry.id   193db25a8a5a7966de7eed2366eb4a8f
#
_cell.length_a   1.000
_cell.length_b   1.000
_cell.length_c   1.000
_cell.angle_alpha   90.00
_cell.angle_beta   90.00
_cell.angle_gamma   90.00
#
_symmetry.space_group_name_H-M   'P 1'
#
loop_
_entity.id
_entity.type
_entity.pdbx_description
1 polymer ?
#
loop_
_entity_poly.entity_id
_entity_poly.type
_entity_poly.pdbx_seq_one_letter_code
_entity_poly.pdbx_strand_id
1 'polypeptide(L)'
;MFSVNIDKLIKMTPLEAESYAKAADSLENLLADKGNMLAGGGSGMSSFKLAAAFMEKEKRVLFADADFSQEVFLGKYKLGKNLKGIFDYTQGEGTAKDIICVTNREKLDVVFTGNVENLRFDGTALKTVLEEYAKEYDLVVVQSDEQGRTAGVCDAAVLILEESQYSELTAETRIAELDKNGCTVLGVIIDE
;
A
#
# COMPACT_ATOMS: atom_id res chain seq x y z
N MET A 1 -6.25 -19.76 -6.94
CA MET A 1 -5.46 -18.82 -6.12
C MET A 1 -4.21 -18.50 -6.91
N PHE A 2 -4.00 -17.25 -7.25
CA PHE A 2 -2.79 -16.82 -7.96
C PHE A 2 -1.61 -16.74 -6.99
N SER A 3 -0.41 -17.06 -7.49
CA SER A 3 0.83 -16.98 -6.74
C SER A 3 1.86 -16.17 -7.51
N VAL A 4 2.58 -15.28 -6.82
CA VAL A 4 3.61 -14.43 -7.41
C VAL A 4 4.92 -14.54 -6.64
N ASN A 5 6.05 -14.57 -7.36
CA ASN A 5 7.37 -14.49 -6.74
C ASN A 5 7.79 -13.03 -6.65
N ILE A 6 7.97 -12.56 -5.42
CA ILE A 6 8.27 -11.16 -5.10
C ILE A 6 9.74 -10.91 -4.74
N ASP A 7 10.63 -11.90 -4.80
CA ASP A 7 12.03 -11.76 -4.35
C ASP A 7 12.79 -10.62 -5.05
N LYS A 8 12.43 -10.32 -6.30
CA LYS A 8 13.03 -9.21 -7.03
C LYS A 8 12.47 -7.84 -6.63
N LEU A 9 11.23 -7.83 -6.12
CA LEU A 9 10.53 -6.61 -5.70
C LEU A 9 11.00 -6.11 -4.34
N ILE A 10 11.23 -7.06 -3.42
CA ILE A 10 11.66 -6.76 -2.05
C ILE A 10 13.18 -6.68 -1.92
N LYS A 11 13.93 -6.75 -3.04
CA LYS A 11 15.38 -6.65 -2.98
C LYS A 11 15.78 -5.25 -2.58
N MET A 12 16.42 -5.16 -1.43
CA MET A 12 16.97 -3.95 -0.84
C MET A 12 18.47 -4.10 -0.63
N THR A 13 19.20 -3.01 -0.65
CA THR A 13 20.56 -2.97 -0.10
C THR A 13 20.50 -3.15 1.42
N PRO A 14 21.62 -3.53 2.09
CA PRO A 14 21.62 -3.60 3.56
C PRO A 14 21.23 -2.29 4.25
N LEU A 15 21.61 -1.14 3.67
CA LEU A 15 21.28 0.17 4.22
C LEU A 15 19.79 0.49 4.09
N GLU A 16 19.21 0.24 2.91
CA GLU A 16 17.76 0.37 2.71
C GLU A 16 16.98 -0.53 3.68
N ALA A 17 17.37 -1.80 3.80
CA ALA A 17 16.70 -2.74 4.70
C ALA A 17 16.73 -2.26 6.17
N GLU A 18 17.87 -1.73 6.63
CA GLU A 18 17.98 -1.14 7.95
C GLU A 18 17.09 0.11 8.11
N SER A 19 17.06 0.97 7.10
CA SER A 19 16.24 2.19 7.12
C SER A 19 14.75 1.87 7.16
N TYR A 20 14.28 0.94 6.32
CA TYR A 20 12.89 0.49 6.33
C TYR A 20 12.51 -0.25 7.61
N ALA A 21 13.42 -1.03 8.21
CA ALA A 21 13.19 -1.67 9.50
C ALA A 21 12.97 -0.63 10.61
N LYS A 22 13.81 0.42 10.68
CA LYS A 22 13.64 1.53 11.62
C LYS A 22 12.35 2.29 11.41
N ALA A 23 11.97 2.54 10.14
CA ALA A 23 10.70 3.16 9.80
C ALA A 23 9.51 2.30 10.27
N ALA A 24 9.56 0.99 10.05
CA ALA A 24 8.54 0.05 10.50
C ALA A 24 8.42 0.03 12.03
N ASP A 25 9.55 0.05 12.77
CA ASP A 25 9.55 0.15 14.24
C ASP A 25 8.84 1.41 14.73
N SER A 26 9.16 2.55 14.13
CA SER A 26 8.56 3.83 14.50
C SER A 26 7.06 3.87 14.19
N LEU A 27 6.67 3.40 13.00
CA LEU A 27 5.27 3.38 12.55
C LEU A 27 4.43 2.40 13.37
N GLU A 28 4.97 1.25 13.79
CA GLU A 28 4.25 0.29 14.62
C GLU A 28 3.79 0.93 15.94
N ASN A 29 4.66 1.72 16.59
CA ASN A 29 4.33 2.45 17.80
C ASN A 29 3.26 3.53 17.56
N LEU A 30 3.33 4.24 16.44
CA LEU A 30 2.40 5.30 16.08
C LEU A 30 1.02 4.77 15.65
N LEU A 31 0.96 3.53 15.13
CA LEU A 31 -0.28 2.87 14.71
C LEU A 31 -1.03 2.21 15.86
N ALA A 32 -0.38 1.94 17.00
CA ALA A 32 -0.92 1.09 18.08
C ALA A 32 -2.35 1.45 18.53
N ASP A 33 -2.68 2.76 18.54
CA ASP A 33 -3.99 3.26 18.97
C ASP A 33 -4.87 3.76 17.79
N LYS A 34 -4.47 3.52 16.55
CA LYS A 34 -5.17 4.06 15.37
C LYS A 34 -5.90 3.01 14.55
N GLY A 35 -5.30 1.84 14.41
CA GLY A 35 -5.78 0.75 13.57
C GLY A 35 -4.65 0.09 12.82
N ASN A 36 -4.99 -0.73 11.82
CA ASN A 36 -4.02 -1.52 11.07
C ASN A 36 -4.09 -1.35 9.54
N MET A 37 -4.73 -0.27 9.07
CA MET A 37 -4.73 0.11 7.66
C MET A 37 -3.84 1.34 7.48
N LEU A 38 -2.63 1.13 6.93
CA LEU A 38 -1.62 2.17 6.70
C LEU A 38 -1.54 2.51 5.21
N ALA A 39 -1.88 3.73 4.84
CA ALA A 39 -1.66 4.22 3.49
C ALA A 39 -0.20 4.64 3.27
N GLY A 40 0.39 4.23 2.16
CA GLY A 40 1.64 4.76 1.62
C GLY A 40 1.35 5.79 0.53
N GLY A 41 1.65 7.05 0.79
CA GLY A 41 1.57 8.12 -0.22
C GLY A 41 2.93 8.31 -0.89
N GLY A 42 2.98 8.22 -2.21
CA GLY A 42 4.21 8.38 -2.99
C GLY A 42 4.59 7.15 -3.80
N SER A 43 5.84 6.74 -3.80
CA SER A 43 6.31 5.61 -4.62
C SER A 43 5.71 4.28 -4.19
N GLY A 44 5.06 3.60 -5.12
CA GLY A 44 4.46 2.28 -4.86
C GLY A 44 5.49 1.21 -4.54
N MET A 45 6.69 1.28 -5.10
CA MET A 45 7.77 0.34 -4.77
C MET A 45 8.28 0.56 -3.36
N SER A 46 8.38 1.80 -2.91
CA SER A 46 8.81 2.13 -1.55
C SER A 46 7.76 1.72 -0.52
N SER A 47 6.47 1.90 -0.82
CA SER A 47 5.38 1.38 0.02
C SER A 47 5.42 -0.16 0.10
N PHE A 48 5.77 -0.84 -0.99
CA PHE A 48 5.92 -2.30 -0.99
C PHE A 48 7.14 -2.76 -0.18
N LYS A 49 8.28 -2.06 -0.25
CA LYS A 49 9.45 -2.30 0.61
C LYS A 49 9.10 -2.12 2.10
N LEU A 50 8.27 -1.11 2.42
CA LEU A 50 7.77 -0.92 3.77
C LEU A 50 6.91 -2.10 4.24
N ALA A 51 6.00 -2.60 3.39
CA ALA A 51 5.22 -3.80 3.69
C ALA A 51 6.12 -5.02 3.94
N ALA A 52 7.18 -5.18 3.14
CA ALA A 52 8.17 -6.23 3.35
C ALA A 52 8.93 -6.08 4.68
N ALA A 53 9.26 -4.85 5.08
CA ALA A 53 9.91 -4.61 6.37
C ALA A 53 9.03 -5.02 7.56
N PHE A 54 7.72 -4.78 7.49
CA PHE A 54 6.79 -5.28 8.50
C PHE A 54 6.67 -6.82 8.49
N MET A 55 6.70 -7.45 7.30
CA MET A 55 6.73 -8.91 7.19
C MET A 55 7.98 -9.50 7.88
N GLU A 56 9.16 -8.90 7.69
CA GLU A 56 10.40 -9.34 8.37
C GLU A 56 10.31 -9.21 9.91
N LYS A 57 9.40 -8.39 10.41
CA LYS A 57 9.04 -8.30 11.85
C LYS A 57 8.00 -9.34 12.28
N GLU A 58 7.87 -10.42 11.51
CA GLU A 58 6.94 -11.51 11.78
C GLU A 58 5.44 -11.13 11.69
N LYS A 59 5.09 -9.95 11.19
CA LYS A 59 3.71 -9.53 10.93
C LYS A 59 3.16 -10.25 9.70
N ARG A 60 1.89 -10.62 9.77
CA ARG A 60 1.14 -11.04 8.59
C ARG A 60 0.60 -9.80 7.89
N VAL A 61 1.17 -9.50 6.72
CA VAL A 61 0.94 -8.25 5.99
C VAL A 61 0.20 -8.51 4.69
N LEU A 62 -0.77 -7.67 4.38
CA LEU A 62 -1.33 -7.55 3.05
C LEU A 62 -0.86 -6.23 2.43
N PHE A 63 -0.29 -6.28 1.23
CA PHE A 63 -0.09 -5.09 0.42
C PHE A 63 -1.23 -4.96 -0.59
N ALA A 64 -1.96 -3.85 -0.54
CA ALA A 64 -3.03 -3.53 -1.47
C ALA A 64 -2.60 -2.37 -2.38
N ASP A 65 -2.46 -2.65 -3.69
CA ASP A 65 -2.20 -1.61 -4.68
C ASP A 65 -3.51 -0.92 -5.05
N ALA A 66 -3.79 0.20 -4.39
CA ALA A 66 -4.98 1.01 -4.61
C ALA A 66 -4.66 2.34 -5.33
N ASP A 67 -3.51 2.43 -5.99
CA ASP A 67 -3.19 3.54 -6.89
C ASP A 67 -3.80 3.30 -8.27
N PHE A 68 -4.93 3.93 -8.54
CA PHE A 68 -5.60 3.85 -9.84
C PHE A 68 -5.09 4.89 -10.85
N SER A 69 -4.14 5.71 -10.47
CA SER A 69 -3.45 6.66 -11.36
C SER A 69 -2.19 6.07 -12.01
N GLN A 70 -1.61 5.04 -11.36
CA GLN A 70 -0.41 4.37 -11.84
C GLN A 70 -0.52 2.86 -11.60
N GLU A 71 -0.30 2.07 -12.63
CA GLU A 71 -0.22 0.61 -12.51
C GLU A 71 1.16 0.20 -11.97
N VAL A 72 1.34 0.21 -10.64
CA VAL A 72 2.64 0.01 -9.98
C VAL A 72 3.27 -1.33 -10.34
N PHE A 73 2.50 -2.39 -10.43
CA PHE A 73 3.02 -3.74 -10.70
C PHE A 73 2.87 -4.22 -12.14
N LEU A 74 1.87 -3.75 -12.88
CA LEU A 74 1.54 -4.26 -14.22
C LEU A 74 2.64 -3.96 -15.24
N GLY A 75 3.32 -2.81 -15.15
CA GLY A 75 4.40 -2.44 -16.05
C GLY A 75 5.63 -3.33 -15.96
N LYS A 76 5.95 -3.88 -14.78
CA LYS A 76 7.14 -4.70 -14.53
C LYS A 76 6.92 -6.21 -14.72
N TYR A 77 5.71 -6.70 -14.48
CA TYR A 77 5.47 -8.14 -14.35
C TYR A 77 4.66 -8.78 -15.46
N LYS A 78 4.08 -8.00 -16.39
CA LYS A 78 3.14 -8.52 -17.42
C LYS A 78 2.17 -9.53 -16.79
N LEU A 79 1.79 -9.27 -15.54
CA LEU A 79 0.76 -10.05 -14.86
C LEU A 79 -0.47 -9.90 -15.72
N GLY A 80 -0.96 -11.03 -16.21
CA GLY A 80 -1.90 -11.08 -17.32
C GLY A 80 -3.06 -10.10 -17.14
N LYS A 81 -3.48 -9.50 -18.22
CA LYS A 81 -4.60 -8.53 -18.33
C LYS A 81 -5.94 -9.01 -17.72
N ASN A 82 -5.96 -10.20 -17.14
CA ASN A 82 -7.13 -10.87 -16.59
C ASN A 82 -7.09 -11.07 -15.08
N LEU A 83 -6.09 -10.52 -14.37
CA LEU A 83 -6.07 -10.56 -12.91
C LEU A 83 -7.05 -9.53 -12.38
N LYS A 84 -8.08 -10.02 -11.68
CA LYS A 84 -8.97 -9.13 -10.91
C LYS A 84 -8.19 -8.56 -9.72
N GLY A 85 -8.47 -7.31 -9.40
CA GLY A 85 -7.87 -6.59 -8.29
C GLY A 85 -8.89 -5.83 -7.48
N ILE A 86 -8.39 -4.90 -6.66
CA ILE A 86 -9.22 -4.20 -5.68
C ILE A 86 -10.33 -3.37 -6.35
N PHE A 87 -10.04 -2.78 -7.52
CA PHE A 87 -11.04 -1.97 -8.22
C PHE A 87 -12.08 -2.80 -8.98
N ASP A 88 -11.76 -4.03 -9.41
CA ASP A 88 -12.78 -4.95 -9.94
C ASP A 88 -13.78 -5.31 -8.83
N TYR A 89 -13.29 -5.57 -7.61
CA TYR A 89 -14.16 -5.80 -6.45
C TYR A 89 -15.07 -4.59 -6.18
N THR A 90 -14.55 -3.37 -6.18
CA THR A 90 -15.37 -2.17 -5.94
C THR A 90 -16.43 -1.92 -7.00
N GLN A 91 -16.29 -2.52 -8.18
CA GLN A 91 -17.29 -2.51 -9.26
C GLN A 91 -18.26 -3.71 -9.19
N GLY A 92 -18.17 -4.54 -8.13
CA GLY A 92 -19.04 -5.70 -7.92
C GLY A 92 -18.56 -6.99 -8.59
N GLU A 93 -17.29 -7.05 -8.99
CA GLU A 93 -16.70 -8.21 -9.64
C GLU A 93 -15.85 -9.07 -8.69
N GLY A 94 -16.34 -10.25 -8.33
CA GLY A 94 -15.61 -11.20 -7.48
C GLY A 94 -15.82 -10.98 -6.00
N THR A 95 -15.06 -11.69 -5.18
CA THR A 95 -15.06 -11.57 -3.71
C THR A 95 -13.71 -11.07 -3.22
N ALA A 96 -13.64 -10.53 -1.99
CA ALA A 96 -12.41 -10.09 -1.37
C ALA A 96 -11.32 -11.19 -1.36
N LYS A 97 -11.70 -12.45 -1.21
CA LYS A 97 -10.78 -13.61 -1.21
C LYS A 97 -10.26 -13.97 -2.58
N ASP A 98 -11.07 -13.74 -3.63
CA ASP A 98 -10.69 -14.12 -5.00
C ASP A 98 -9.57 -13.25 -5.58
N ILE A 99 -9.44 -12.03 -5.08
CA ILE A 99 -8.46 -11.04 -5.55
C ILE A 99 -7.14 -11.06 -4.78
N ILE A 100 -7.06 -11.83 -3.67
CA ILE A 100 -5.80 -12.01 -2.95
C ILE A 100 -4.86 -12.89 -3.77
N CYS A 101 -3.66 -12.39 -4.00
CA CYS A 101 -2.56 -13.12 -4.61
C CYS A 101 -1.55 -13.51 -3.54
N VAL A 102 -1.39 -14.80 -3.28
CA VAL A 102 -0.36 -15.28 -2.36
C VAL A 102 1.02 -15.09 -2.95
N THR A 103 1.99 -14.80 -2.11
CA THR A 103 3.38 -14.67 -2.57
C THR A 103 4.21 -15.88 -2.17
N ASN A 104 5.47 -15.91 -2.61
CA ASN A 104 6.46 -16.88 -2.13
C ASN A 104 7.00 -16.56 -0.73
N ARG A 105 6.42 -15.58 -0.02
CA ARG A 105 6.71 -15.21 1.36
C ARG A 105 5.46 -15.46 2.21
N GLU A 106 5.56 -16.37 3.18
CA GLU A 106 4.40 -16.85 3.95
C GLU A 106 3.57 -15.78 4.66
N LYS A 107 4.17 -14.63 4.95
CA LYS A 107 3.54 -13.55 5.74
C LYS A 107 3.25 -12.28 4.93
N LEU A 108 3.42 -12.31 3.61
CA LEU A 108 3.13 -11.18 2.75
C LEU A 108 2.30 -11.61 1.54
N ASP A 109 1.06 -11.18 1.50
CA ASP A 109 0.17 -11.33 0.37
C ASP A 109 -0.04 -10.01 -0.36
N VAL A 110 -0.54 -10.05 -1.59
CA VAL A 110 -0.73 -8.87 -2.44
C VAL A 110 -2.13 -8.87 -3.02
N VAL A 111 -2.74 -7.70 -3.05
CA VAL A 111 -3.92 -7.41 -3.89
C VAL A 111 -3.51 -6.37 -4.93
N PHE A 112 -3.73 -6.71 -6.19
CA PHE A 112 -3.40 -5.81 -7.31
C PHE A 112 -4.49 -4.77 -7.54
N THR A 113 -4.15 -3.73 -8.30
CA THR A 113 -5.06 -2.64 -8.68
C THR A 113 -6.30 -3.19 -9.42
N GLY A 114 -6.11 -4.09 -10.37
CA GLY A 114 -7.19 -4.58 -11.24
C GLY A 114 -7.47 -3.65 -12.41
N ASN A 115 -8.67 -3.74 -12.99
CA ASN A 115 -9.06 -2.93 -14.13
C ASN A 115 -9.49 -1.52 -13.68
N VAL A 116 -8.82 -0.49 -14.20
CA VAL A 116 -9.12 0.92 -13.92
C VAL A 116 -9.80 1.65 -15.10
N GLU A 117 -10.09 0.94 -16.20
CA GLU A 117 -10.82 1.54 -17.32
C GLU A 117 -12.24 1.94 -16.89
N ASN A 118 -12.59 3.21 -17.09
CA ASN A 118 -13.88 3.78 -16.70
C ASN A 118 -14.18 3.67 -15.19
N LEU A 119 -13.17 3.55 -14.34
CA LEU A 119 -13.34 3.44 -12.92
C LEU A 119 -14.12 4.63 -12.35
N ARG A 120 -15.17 4.33 -11.60
CA ARG A 120 -15.80 5.28 -10.68
C ARG A 120 -15.28 4.97 -9.27
N PHE A 121 -14.50 5.89 -8.73
CA PHE A 121 -13.98 5.72 -7.38
C PHE A 121 -15.13 5.63 -6.36
N ASP A 122 -15.23 4.51 -5.68
CA ASP A 122 -16.16 4.27 -4.56
C ASP A 122 -15.36 4.03 -3.28
N GLY A 123 -15.18 5.09 -2.50
CA GLY A 123 -14.44 5.02 -1.23
C GLY A 123 -15.14 4.14 -0.20
N THR A 124 -16.48 3.99 -0.25
CA THR A 124 -17.21 3.12 0.68
C THR A 124 -16.95 1.65 0.38
N ALA A 125 -17.02 1.26 -0.88
CA ALA A 125 -16.71 -0.12 -1.28
C ALA A 125 -15.24 -0.45 -1.01
N LEU A 126 -14.31 0.49 -1.30
CA LEU A 126 -12.90 0.32 -0.99
C LEU A 126 -12.66 0.14 0.51
N LYS A 127 -13.24 1.00 1.34
CA LYS A 127 -13.15 0.89 2.79
C LYS A 127 -13.65 -0.46 3.29
N THR A 128 -14.78 -0.92 2.78
CA THR A 128 -15.38 -2.21 3.18
C THR A 128 -14.42 -3.37 2.95
N VAL A 129 -13.78 -3.45 1.78
CA VAL A 129 -12.84 -4.55 1.49
C VAL A 129 -11.56 -4.44 2.30
N LEU A 130 -11.04 -3.22 2.53
CA LEU A 130 -9.87 -3.02 3.38
C LEU A 130 -10.14 -3.40 4.85
N GLU A 131 -11.31 -3.04 5.39
CA GLU A 131 -11.75 -3.47 6.73
C GLU A 131 -11.95 -4.99 6.85
N GLU A 132 -12.34 -5.66 5.76
CA GLU A 132 -12.40 -7.13 5.71
C GLU A 132 -11.00 -7.73 5.82
N TYR A 133 -10.02 -7.19 5.09
CA TYR A 133 -8.62 -7.60 5.19
C TYR A 133 -7.99 -7.27 6.55
N ALA A 134 -8.31 -6.12 7.12
CA ALA A 134 -7.82 -5.70 8.43
C ALA A 134 -8.20 -6.66 9.57
N LYS A 135 -9.21 -7.50 9.38
CA LYS A 135 -9.58 -8.56 10.35
C LYS A 135 -8.72 -9.81 10.22
N GLU A 136 -8.11 -10.04 9.06
CA GLU A 136 -7.35 -11.26 8.76
C GLU A 136 -5.83 -11.05 8.80
N TYR A 137 -5.36 -9.81 8.67
CA TYR A 137 -3.95 -9.42 8.64
C TYR A 137 -3.59 -8.54 9.83
N ASP A 138 -2.34 -8.65 10.31
CA ASP A 138 -1.84 -7.79 11.37
C ASP A 138 -1.66 -6.35 10.88
N LEU A 139 -1.40 -6.17 9.58
CA LEU A 139 -1.29 -4.88 8.92
C LEU A 139 -1.71 -4.97 7.45
N VAL A 140 -2.46 -3.98 7.00
CA VAL A 140 -2.77 -3.75 5.59
C VAL A 140 -2.05 -2.48 5.14
N VAL A 141 -1.04 -2.63 4.29
CA VAL A 141 -0.35 -1.49 3.67
C VAL A 141 -1.02 -1.19 2.34
N VAL A 142 -1.54 0.01 2.19
CA VAL A 142 -2.32 0.43 1.02
C VAL A 142 -1.51 1.44 0.22
N GLN A 143 -1.16 1.11 -1.02
CA GLN A 143 -0.61 2.13 -1.93
C GLN A 143 -1.70 3.11 -2.30
N SER A 144 -1.51 4.38 -1.97
CA SER A 144 -2.47 5.43 -2.27
C SER A 144 -2.23 6.05 -3.64
N ASP A 145 -3.33 6.49 -4.25
CA ASP A 145 -3.27 7.34 -5.44
C ASP A 145 -2.60 8.70 -5.11
N GLU A 146 -2.10 9.36 -6.14
CA GLU A 146 -1.35 10.62 -6.01
C GLU A 146 -2.15 11.74 -5.32
N GLN A 147 -3.48 11.72 -5.43
CA GLN A 147 -4.35 12.70 -4.80
C GLN A 147 -4.77 12.33 -3.38
N GLY A 148 -4.33 11.18 -2.86
CA GLY A 148 -4.60 10.73 -1.50
C GLY A 148 -6.05 10.29 -1.22
N ARG A 149 -6.86 10.07 -2.26
CA ARG A 149 -8.27 9.66 -2.08
C ARG A 149 -8.39 8.28 -1.45
N THR A 150 -7.52 7.36 -1.85
CA THR A 150 -7.48 6.02 -1.28
C THR A 150 -6.89 6.02 0.13
N ALA A 151 -5.98 6.95 0.44
CA ALA A 151 -5.50 7.15 1.80
C ALA A 151 -6.61 7.58 2.76
N GLY A 152 -7.57 8.36 2.29
CA GLY A 152 -8.69 8.86 3.10
C GLY A 152 -9.63 7.78 3.67
N VAL A 153 -9.49 6.52 3.23
CA VAL A 153 -10.24 5.38 3.79
C VAL A 153 -9.41 4.51 4.74
N CYS A 154 -8.15 4.84 4.94
CA CYS A 154 -7.22 4.15 5.84
C CYS A 154 -7.20 4.80 7.24
N ASP A 155 -6.63 4.10 8.22
CA ASP A 155 -6.54 4.58 9.60
C ASP A 155 -5.47 5.66 9.77
N ALA A 156 -4.40 5.59 8.97
CA ALA A 156 -3.32 6.56 8.95
C ALA A 156 -2.55 6.48 7.62
N ALA A 157 -1.69 7.45 7.37
CA ALA A 157 -0.78 7.47 6.23
C ALA A 157 0.67 7.72 6.65
N VAL A 158 1.58 7.26 5.80
CA VAL A 158 2.97 7.68 5.76
C VAL A 158 3.27 8.23 4.37
N LEU A 159 3.90 9.38 4.30
CA LEU A 159 4.37 9.96 3.04
C LEU A 159 5.74 9.38 2.71
N ILE A 160 5.92 8.86 1.50
CA ILE A 160 7.20 8.31 1.04
C ILE A 160 7.65 9.09 -0.19
N LEU A 161 8.75 9.80 -0.08
CA LEU A 161 9.31 10.63 -1.15
C LEU A 161 10.69 10.11 -1.54
N GLU A 162 10.96 10.06 -2.84
CA GLU A 162 12.33 9.87 -3.32
C GLU A 162 13.17 11.10 -2.96
N GLU A 163 14.44 10.90 -2.59
CA GLU A 163 15.34 12.00 -2.21
C GLU A 163 15.38 13.10 -3.29
N SER A 164 15.38 12.69 -4.56
CA SER A 164 15.35 13.61 -5.70
C SER A 164 14.12 14.51 -5.79
N GLN A 165 13.02 14.10 -5.16
CA GLN A 165 11.74 14.82 -5.14
C GLN A 165 11.49 15.54 -3.82
N TYR A 166 12.35 15.29 -2.83
CA TYR A 166 12.18 15.88 -1.51
C TYR A 166 12.50 17.37 -1.51
N SER A 167 11.55 18.15 -1.05
CA SER A 167 11.73 19.48 -0.52
C SER A 167 10.72 19.68 0.61
N GLU A 168 11.01 20.57 1.53
CA GLU A 168 10.10 20.88 2.64
C GLU A 168 8.70 21.30 2.11
N LEU A 169 8.66 22.15 1.09
CA LEU A 169 7.42 22.57 0.43
C LEU A 169 6.67 21.39 -0.22
N THR A 170 7.39 20.45 -0.86
CA THR A 170 6.76 19.26 -1.46
C THR A 170 6.13 18.40 -0.38
N ALA A 171 6.84 18.15 0.71
CA ALA A 171 6.34 17.35 1.83
C ALA A 171 5.12 18.00 2.48
N GLU A 172 5.16 19.31 2.77
CA GLU A 172 4.04 20.05 3.33
C GLU A 172 2.81 20.03 2.43
N THR A 173 2.99 20.22 1.11
CA THR A 173 1.90 20.16 0.14
C THR A 173 1.23 18.80 0.12
N ARG A 174 2.02 17.73 0.09
CA ARG A 174 1.50 16.35 0.07
C ARG A 174 0.82 15.97 1.39
N ILE A 175 1.36 16.39 2.53
CA ILE A 175 0.72 16.20 3.83
C ILE A 175 -0.64 16.90 3.84
N ALA A 176 -0.71 18.15 3.37
CA ALA A 176 -1.97 18.89 3.32
C ALA A 176 -3.02 18.22 2.41
N GLU A 177 -2.60 17.57 1.31
CA GLU A 177 -3.50 16.80 0.45
C GLU A 177 -4.07 15.57 1.18
N LEU A 178 -3.24 14.84 1.92
CA LEU A 178 -3.67 13.68 2.71
C LEU A 178 -4.61 14.10 3.85
N ASP A 179 -4.26 15.15 4.59
CA ASP A 179 -5.10 15.71 5.65
C ASP A 179 -6.47 16.19 5.13
N LYS A 180 -6.50 16.80 3.95
CA LYS A 180 -7.75 17.21 3.29
C LYS A 180 -8.68 16.04 2.98
N ASN A 181 -8.12 14.86 2.72
CA ASN A 181 -8.88 13.63 2.53
C ASN A 181 -9.23 12.94 3.86
N GLY A 182 -8.90 13.53 5.01
CA GLY A 182 -9.22 13.03 6.33
C GLY A 182 -8.25 11.97 6.87
N CYS A 183 -7.08 11.83 6.24
CA CYS A 183 -6.08 10.85 6.67
C CYS A 183 -4.98 11.50 7.52
N THR A 184 -4.76 10.98 8.72
CA THR A 184 -3.68 11.44 9.61
C THR A 184 -2.32 10.95 9.10
N VAL A 185 -1.40 11.86 8.79
CA VAL A 185 -0.03 11.52 8.39
C VAL A 185 0.84 11.29 9.62
N LEU A 186 1.46 10.12 9.73
CA LEU A 186 2.32 9.72 10.86
C LEU A 186 3.76 10.19 10.71
N GLY A 187 4.19 10.43 9.49
CA GLY A 187 5.56 10.86 9.21
C GLY A 187 5.89 10.84 7.72
N VAL A 188 7.13 11.19 7.44
CA VAL A 188 7.71 11.19 6.09
C VAL A 188 8.90 10.26 6.05
N ILE A 189 8.95 9.39 5.06
CA ILE A 189 10.11 8.56 4.72
C ILE A 189 10.75 9.17 3.48
N ILE A 190 12.06 9.39 3.53
CA ILE A 190 12.84 9.78 2.36
C ILE A 190 13.57 8.53 1.88
N ASP A 191 13.24 8.08 0.67
CA ASP A 191 13.80 6.89 0.02
C ASP A 191 14.94 7.33 -0.91
N GLU A 192 16.14 6.78 -0.70
CA GLU A 192 17.38 7.10 -1.43
C GLU A 192 17.45 6.39 -2.80
#